data_a3a50d3908ffab0806dc3e93978f5c95
#
_entry.id   a3a50d3908ffab0806dc3e93978f5c95
#
_cell.length_a   1.000
_cell.length_b   1.000
_cell.length_c   1.000
_cell.angle_alpha   90.00
_cell.angle_beta   90.00
_cell.angle_gamma   90.00
#
_symmetry.space_group_name_H-M   'P 1'
#
loop_
_entity.id
_entity.type
_entity.pdbx_description
1 polymer ?
#
loop_
_entity_poly.entity_id
_entity_poly.type
_entity_poly.pdbx_seq_one_letter_code
_entity_poly.pdbx_strand_id
1 'polypeptide(L)'
;MTTFLGKHSEADDHIAQLRWLGHDVRVVSGGHDKEGVLDAFATGLELPDWFGRNWDALVDALRDLDARHGVPIELVWDHAATLREQDRRAYDTVVEILEQVADERDDLYVTVITR
;
A
#
# COMPACT_ATOMS: atom_id res chain seq x y z
N MET A 1 -9.17 7.63 -1.51
CA MET A 1 -9.95 6.69 -2.33
C MET A 1 -9.14 5.43 -2.59
N THR A 2 -9.77 4.27 -2.56
CA THR A 2 -9.10 2.98 -2.72
C THR A 2 -9.61 2.26 -3.97
N THR A 3 -8.70 1.78 -4.80
CA THR A 3 -9.00 1.06 -6.04
C THR A 3 -8.54 -0.39 -5.90
N PHE A 4 -9.36 -1.33 -6.37
CA PHE A 4 -9.02 -2.75 -6.36
C PHE A 4 -8.89 -3.28 -7.78
N LEU A 5 -7.77 -3.90 -8.10
CA LEU A 5 -7.48 -4.49 -9.42
C LEU A 5 -7.05 -5.94 -9.26
N GLY A 6 -7.43 -6.79 -10.20
CA GLY A 6 -7.11 -8.22 -10.14
C GLY A 6 -6.35 -8.75 -11.35
N LYS A 7 -6.39 -8.05 -12.47
CA LYS A 7 -5.76 -8.52 -13.71
C LYS A 7 -4.38 -7.93 -13.90
N HIS A 8 -3.43 -8.74 -14.36
CA HIS A 8 -2.06 -8.30 -14.60
C HIS A 8 -1.95 -7.11 -15.55
N SER A 9 -2.66 -7.15 -16.68
CA SER A 9 -2.60 -6.08 -17.67
C SER A 9 -3.16 -4.77 -17.14
N GLU A 10 -4.28 -4.82 -16.42
CA GLU A 10 -4.87 -3.62 -15.80
C GLU A 10 -3.96 -3.02 -14.75
N ALA A 11 -3.31 -3.87 -13.95
CA ALA A 11 -2.42 -3.42 -12.89
C ALA A 11 -1.20 -2.71 -13.44
N ASP A 12 -0.53 -3.29 -14.44
CA ASP A 12 0.66 -2.71 -15.05
C ASP A 12 0.33 -1.40 -15.77
N ASP A 13 -0.78 -1.37 -16.49
CA ASP A 13 -1.23 -0.15 -17.18
C ASP A 13 -1.57 0.96 -16.20
N HIS A 14 -2.23 0.62 -15.10
CA HIS A 14 -2.58 1.58 -14.06
C HIS A 14 -1.34 2.22 -13.43
N ILE A 15 -0.35 1.40 -13.05
CA ILE A 15 0.91 1.88 -12.48
C ILE A 15 1.64 2.78 -13.48
N ALA A 16 1.75 2.34 -14.72
CA ALA A 16 2.41 3.11 -15.78
C ALA A 16 1.73 4.47 -15.99
N GLN A 17 0.41 4.51 -16.00
CA GLN A 17 -0.35 5.74 -16.16
C GLN A 17 -0.11 6.70 -14.99
N LEU A 18 -0.11 6.22 -13.76
CA LEU A 18 0.16 7.04 -12.59
C LEU A 18 1.56 7.67 -12.65
N ARG A 19 2.54 6.89 -13.06
CA ARG A 19 3.91 7.39 -13.23
C ARG A 19 3.99 8.43 -14.35
N TRP A 20 3.30 8.18 -15.45
CA TRP A 20 3.26 9.12 -16.58
C TRP A 20 2.63 10.45 -16.18
N LEU A 21 1.61 10.44 -15.30
CA LEU A 21 0.98 11.64 -14.76
C LEU A 21 1.85 12.40 -13.76
N GLY A 22 3.00 11.84 -13.38
CA GLY A 22 3.92 12.49 -12.45
C GLY A 22 3.57 12.32 -10.98
N HIS A 23 2.67 11.40 -10.65
CA HIS A 23 2.33 11.10 -9.26
C HIS A 23 3.48 10.39 -8.54
N ASP A 24 3.53 10.50 -7.22
CA ASP A 24 4.52 9.83 -6.37
C ASP A 24 4.05 8.38 -6.14
N VAL A 25 4.45 7.48 -7.02
CA VAL A 25 4.04 6.07 -6.97
C VAL A 25 4.98 5.29 -6.07
N ARG A 26 4.44 4.70 -5.02
CA ARG A 26 5.18 3.85 -4.07
C ARG A 26 4.56 2.47 -4.07
N VAL A 27 5.35 1.49 -4.52
CA VAL A 27 4.89 0.11 -4.65
C VAL A 27 5.37 -0.71 -3.46
N VAL A 28 4.42 -1.36 -2.79
CA VAL A 28 4.66 -2.34 -1.74
C VAL A 28 4.26 -3.69 -2.32
N SER A 29 5.16 -4.66 -2.33
CA SER A 29 4.90 -5.93 -2.99
C SER A 29 5.06 -7.11 -2.05
N GLY A 30 4.06 -7.99 -2.02
CA GLY A 30 4.16 -9.28 -1.38
C GLY A 30 3.75 -9.31 0.08
N GLY A 31 4.25 -10.35 0.76
CA GLY A 31 3.85 -10.70 2.11
C GLY A 31 2.83 -11.82 2.10
N HIS A 32 3.11 -12.93 2.81
CA HIS A 32 2.20 -14.08 2.87
C HIS A 32 1.65 -14.30 4.28
N ASP A 33 2.09 -13.51 5.25
CA ASP A 33 1.59 -13.49 6.62
C ASP A 33 1.72 -12.08 7.19
N LYS A 34 1.28 -11.88 8.42
CA LYS A 34 1.34 -10.58 9.09
C LYS A 34 2.76 -10.01 9.13
N GLU A 35 3.73 -10.82 9.54
CA GLU A 35 5.12 -10.40 9.64
C GLU A 35 5.68 -10.02 8.26
N GLY A 36 5.43 -10.84 7.26
CA GLY A 36 5.91 -10.62 5.90
C GLY A 36 5.33 -9.37 5.26
N VAL A 37 4.03 -9.10 5.46
CA VAL A 37 3.41 -7.91 4.88
C VAL A 37 3.90 -6.64 5.59
N LEU A 38 4.10 -6.67 6.90
CA LEU A 38 4.67 -5.53 7.62
C LEU A 38 6.09 -5.23 7.15
N ASP A 39 6.90 -6.28 6.92
CA ASP A 39 8.23 -6.13 6.33
C ASP A 39 8.16 -5.54 4.91
N ALA A 40 7.18 -5.98 4.12
CA ALA A 40 6.99 -5.47 2.76
C ALA A 40 6.67 -3.96 2.77
N PHE A 41 5.83 -3.51 3.68
CA PHE A 41 5.54 -2.08 3.84
C PHE A 41 6.77 -1.31 4.31
N ALA A 42 7.52 -1.85 5.27
CA ALA A 42 8.75 -1.21 5.75
C ALA A 42 9.77 -1.01 4.62
N THR A 43 9.95 -2.03 3.77
CA THR A 43 10.87 -1.97 2.63
C THR A 43 10.37 -1.06 1.52
N GLY A 44 9.11 -1.25 1.11
CA GLY A 44 8.54 -0.52 -0.02
C GLY A 44 8.36 0.97 0.24
N LEU A 45 8.10 1.36 1.48
CA LEU A 45 7.95 2.76 1.88
C LEU A 45 9.20 3.34 2.50
N GLU A 46 10.27 2.57 2.58
CA GLU A 46 11.56 3.00 3.18
C GLU A 46 11.35 3.53 4.60
N LEU A 47 10.60 2.78 5.41
CA LEU A 47 10.30 3.18 6.78
C LEU A 47 11.57 3.09 7.65
N PRO A 48 11.68 3.94 8.70
CA PRO A 48 12.85 3.91 9.56
C PRO A 48 13.02 2.58 10.30
N ASP A 49 14.25 2.27 10.73
CA ASP A 49 14.58 1.05 11.46
C ASP A 49 13.77 0.88 12.74
N TRP A 50 13.34 1.98 13.34
CA TRP A 50 12.54 1.96 14.55
C TRP A 50 11.04 1.67 14.32
N PHE A 51 10.63 1.44 13.07
CA PHE A 51 9.25 1.03 12.77
C PHE A 51 8.89 -0.24 13.54
N GLY A 52 7.82 -0.18 14.34
CA GLY A 52 7.48 -1.20 15.33
C GLY A 52 6.87 -2.51 14.78
N ARG A 53 6.70 -2.67 13.50
CA ARG A 53 6.17 -3.87 12.82
C ARG A 53 4.92 -4.44 13.48
N ASN A 54 3.96 -3.57 13.76
CA ASN A 54 2.62 -3.94 14.21
C ASN A 54 1.59 -3.06 13.49
N TRP A 55 0.30 -3.40 13.64
CA TRP A 55 -0.75 -2.68 12.93
C TRP A 55 -0.84 -1.20 13.32
N ASP A 56 -0.68 -0.88 14.60
CA ASP A 56 -0.72 0.50 15.07
C ASP A 56 0.44 1.32 14.50
N ALA A 57 1.63 0.73 14.45
CA ALA A 57 2.79 1.37 13.86
C ALA A 57 2.59 1.61 12.35
N LEU A 58 1.92 0.67 11.66
CA LEU A 58 1.60 0.85 10.24
C LEU A 58 0.65 2.02 10.02
N VAL A 59 -0.39 2.14 10.82
CA VAL A 59 -1.31 3.29 10.75
C VAL A 59 -0.54 4.60 10.93
N ASP A 60 0.27 4.68 11.96
CA ASP A 60 1.05 5.89 12.24
C ASP A 60 2.03 6.22 11.10
N ALA A 61 2.72 5.23 10.56
CA ALA A 61 3.65 5.41 9.46
C ALA A 61 2.95 5.93 8.20
N LEU A 62 1.77 5.40 7.89
CA LEU A 62 0.99 5.83 6.73
C LEU A 62 0.46 7.26 6.90
N ARG A 63 0.08 7.63 8.12
CA ARG A 63 -0.35 9.00 8.42
C ARG A 63 0.79 10.00 8.27
N ASP A 64 2.01 9.57 8.53
CA ASP A 64 3.20 10.41 8.51
C ASP A 64 3.94 10.41 7.18
N LEU A 65 3.47 9.69 6.16
CA LEU A 65 4.11 9.72 4.84
C LEU A 65 4.14 11.12 4.26
N ASP A 66 5.32 11.55 3.83
CA ASP A 66 5.52 12.87 3.24
C ASP A 66 5.20 12.85 1.74
N ALA A 67 4.28 13.71 1.32
CA ALA A 67 4.03 13.95 -0.10
C ALA A 67 5.20 14.76 -0.67
N ARG A 68 5.84 14.24 -1.72
CA ARG A 68 6.98 14.91 -2.37
C ARG A 68 6.48 15.94 -3.37
N HIS A 69 7.06 17.15 -3.32
CA HIS A 69 6.78 18.20 -4.29
C HIS A 69 5.30 18.58 -4.46
N GLY A 70 4.47 18.31 -3.44
CA GLY A 70 3.05 18.64 -3.48
C GLY A 70 2.22 17.78 -4.42
N VAL A 71 2.77 16.67 -4.94
CA VAL A 71 1.99 15.72 -5.76
C VAL A 71 1.36 14.65 -4.87
N PRO A 72 0.22 14.06 -5.31
CA PRO A 72 -0.40 12.99 -4.55
C PRO A 72 0.50 11.76 -4.41
N ILE A 73 0.41 11.08 -3.27
CA ILE A 73 1.03 9.78 -3.05
C ILE A 73 0.08 8.72 -3.60
N GLU A 74 0.58 7.88 -4.49
CA GLU A 74 -0.14 6.72 -5.01
C GLU A 74 0.49 5.47 -4.42
N LEU A 75 -0.09 4.97 -3.33
CA LEU A 75 0.37 3.75 -2.67
C LEU A 75 -0.25 2.55 -3.38
N VAL A 76 0.59 1.71 -3.95
CA VAL A 76 0.16 0.49 -4.65
C VAL A 76 0.64 -0.72 -3.85
N TRP A 77 -0.31 -1.49 -3.31
CA TRP A 77 -0.01 -2.77 -2.68
C TRP A 77 -0.23 -3.87 -3.71
N ASP A 78 0.88 -4.34 -4.28
CA ASP A 78 0.88 -5.33 -5.34
C ASP A 78 1.05 -6.75 -4.76
N HIS A 79 0.61 -7.74 -5.51
CA HIS A 79 0.68 -9.16 -5.14
C HIS A 79 0.01 -9.47 -3.80
N ALA A 80 -1.13 -8.83 -3.55
CA ALA A 80 -1.88 -9.00 -2.31
C ALA A 80 -2.67 -10.32 -2.26
N ALA A 81 -2.80 -11.02 -3.40
CA ALA A 81 -3.56 -12.29 -3.44
C ALA A 81 -2.98 -13.35 -2.53
N THR A 82 -1.66 -13.41 -2.39
CA THR A 82 -1.00 -14.41 -1.53
C THR A 82 -1.45 -14.25 -0.09
N LEU A 83 -1.42 -13.04 0.44
CA LEU A 83 -1.89 -12.79 1.81
C LEU A 83 -3.38 -13.10 1.95
N ARG A 84 -4.19 -12.69 0.97
CA ARG A 84 -5.63 -12.97 0.98
C ARG A 84 -5.93 -14.47 1.08
N GLU A 85 -5.15 -15.31 0.40
CA GLU A 85 -5.31 -16.77 0.41
C GLU A 85 -4.73 -17.42 1.67
N GLN A 86 -3.58 -16.96 2.13
CA GLN A 86 -2.84 -17.57 3.22
C GLN A 86 -3.31 -17.07 4.60
N ASP A 87 -3.71 -15.82 4.70
CA ASP A 87 -4.14 -15.19 5.96
C ASP A 87 -5.17 -14.11 5.67
N ARG A 88 -6.42 -14.53 5.48
CA ARG A 88 -7.51 -13.61 5.13
C ARG A 88 -7.72 -12.52 6.18
N ARG A 89 -7.54 -12.85 7.46
CA ARG A 89 -7.70 -11.88 8.54
C ARG A 89 -6.66 -10.76 8.44
N ALA A 90 -5.40 -11.12 8.19
CA ALA A 90 -4.35 -10.13 7.99
C ALA A 90 -4.61 -9.29 6.74
N TYR A 91 -5.07 -9.90 5.65
CA TYR A 91 -5.45 -9.18 4.44
C TYR A 91 -6.53 -8.13 4.73
N ASP A 92 -7.60 -8.55 5.40
CA ASP A 92 -8.70 -7.64 5.73
C ASP A 92 -8.23 -6.48 6.62
N THR A 93 -7.33 -6.75 7.57
CA THR A 93 -6.76 -5.72 8.45
C THR A 93 -5.96 -4.70 7.66
N VAL A 94 -5.11 -5.15 6.73
CA VAL A 94 -4.33 -4.24 5.88
C VAL A 94 -5.26 -3.37 5.02
N VAL A 95 -6.26 -3.95 4.41
CA VAL A 95 -7.23 -3.21 3.59
C VAL A 95 -7.95 -2.15 4.43
N GLU A 96 -8.42 -2.51 5.63
CA GLU A 96 -9.05 -1.54 6.54
C GLU A 96 -8.13 -0.37 6.88
N ILE A 97 -6.87 -0.67 7.19
CA ILE A 97 -5.87 0.37 7.52
C ILE A 97 -5.66 1.30 6.33
N LEU A 98 -5.47 0.73 5.13
CA LEU A 98 -5.23 1.51 3.92
C LEU A 98 -6.43 2.41 3.60
N GLU A 99 -7.65 1.87 3.70
CA GLU A 99 -8.87 2.63 3.46
C GLU A 99 -9.05 3.75 4.48
N GLN A 100 -8.79 3.45 5.75
CA GLN A 100 -8.89 4.43 6.83
C GLN A 100 -7.96 5.62 6.60
N VAL A 101 -6.69 5.36 6.32
CA VAL A 101 -5.71 6.43 6.13
C VAL A 101 -5.99 7.21 4.85
N ALA A 102 -6.40 6.53 3.77
CA ALA A 102 -6.78 7.20 2.53
C ALA A 102 -7.97 8.14 2.73
N ASP A 103 -8.93 7.76 3.57
CA ASP A 103 -10.08 8.63 3.89
C ASP A 103 -9.67 9.84 4.75
N GLU A 104 -8.65 9.69 5.58
CA GLU A 104 -8.16 10.77 6.44
C GLU A 104 -7.29 11.79 5.69
N ARG A 105 -6.70 11.39 4.55
CA ARG A 105 -5.73 12.22 3.82
C ARG A 105 -6.19 12.49 2.40
N ASP A 106 -6.20 13.77 2.02
CA ASP A 106 -6.56 14.20 0.67
C ASP A 106 -5.44 13.94 -0.35
N ASP A 107 -4.22 13.72 0.11
CA ASP A 107 -3.03 13.55 -0.72
C ASP A 107 -2.59 12.09 -0.86
N LEU A 108 -3.37 11.13 -0.37
CA LEU A 108 -3.05 9.71 -0.43
C LEU A 108 -4.15 8.92 -1.13
N TYR A 109 -3.77 8.24 -2.19
CA TYR A 109 -4.62 7.31 -2.93
C TYR A 109 -4.02 5.91 -2.83
N VAL A 110 -4.89 4.91 -2.75
CA VAL A 110 -4.47 3.52 -2.55
C VAL A 110 -5.01 2.64 -3.67
N THR A 111 -4.15 1.76 -4.19
CA THR A 111 -4.54 0.69 -5.11
C THR A 111 -4.12 -0.64 -4.51
N VAL A 112 -5.04 -1.59 -4.43
CA VAL A 112 -4.78 -2.96 -3.98
C VAL A 112 -4.87 -3.88 -5.20
N ILE A 113 -3.79 -4.59 -5.50
CA ILE A 113 -3.71 -5.49 -6.65
C ILE A 113 -3.64 -6.93 -6.15
N THR A 114 -4.69 -7.69 -6.44
CA THR A 114 -4.81 -9.09 -6.02
C THR A 114 -4.45 -10.04 -7.15
N ARG A 115 -3.20 -9.99 -7.53
CA ARG A 115 -2.63 -10.91 -8.53
C ARG A 115 -1.56 -11.78 -7.93
#